data_ec3aa37828d5f7bf4597a64a61b36913
#
_entry.id   ec3aa37828d5f7bf4597a64a61b36913
#
_cell.length_a   1.000
_cell.length_b   1.000
_cell.length_c   1.000
_cell.angle_alpha   90.00
_cell.angle_beta   90.00
_cell.angle_gamma   90.00
#
_symmetry.space_group_name_H-M   'P 1'
#
loop_
_entity.id
_entity.type
_entity.pdbx_description
1 polymer ?
#
loop_
_entity_poly.entity_id
_entity_poly.type
_entity_poly.pdbx_seq_one_letter_code
_entity_poly.pdbx_strand_id
1 'polypeptide(L)'
;MERVVYQQMAELDDRHWWYRARRRIIADLIRREVRPPAEARILELGCGTGHNLAMLSGFGHVDGLELDEEARTISEQRLGRKVMSSPLPELGEVADRHYDLIGAFDVIEHIDDDHAALASIATKLKTGGKFVMTVPAHQWMWSAHDIVNHHKRRYSKSNLKALVEASPMRLERVGYFNTFLFPLAVAERAASKLRGKNDGDVKLPPAPINAVFEKVFEAERYLVGRLPLPPGLSLFAVASAR
;
A
#
# COMPACT_ATOMS: atom_id res chain seq x y z
N MET A 1 3.00 -4.17 13.69
CA MET A 1 3.01 -5.50 13.01
C MET A 1 3.85 -6.47 13.84
N GLU A 2 3.46 -7.74 13.95
CA GLU A 2 4.27 -8.74 14.66
C GLU A 2 5.51 -9.12 13.85
N ARG A 3 6.65 -9.42 14.50
CA ARG A 3 7.92 -9.75 13.82
C ARG A 3 7.80 -10.91 12.82
N VAL A 4 7.03 -11.94 13.17
CA VAL A 4 6.81 -13.09 12.29
C VAL A 4 6.24 -12.69 10.93
N VAL A 5 5.46 -11.60 10.87
CA VAL A 5 4.85 -11.10 9.62
C VAL A 5 5.92 -10.52 8.69
N TYR A 6 6.91 -9.79 9.20
CA TYR A 6 8.02 -9.27 8.39
C TYR A 6 8.85 -10.40 7.78
N GLN A 7 9.12 -11.47 8.55
CA GLN A 7 9.83 -12.64 8.05
C GLN A 7 9.03 -13.36 6.95
N GLN A 8 7.73 -13.56 7.16
CA GLN A 8 6.83 -14.12 6.15
C GLN A 8 6.77 -13.24 4.89
N MET A 9 6.70 -11.91 5.05
CA MET A 9 6.76 -10.98 3.92
C MET A 9 8.07 -11.12 3.15
N ALA A 10 9.22 -11.18 3.84
CA ALA A 10 10.51 -11.32 3.20
C ALA A 10 10.64 -12.59 2.34
N GLU A 11 10.01 -13.70 2.78
CA GLU A 11 10.02 -14.98 2.10
C GLU A 11 8.99 -15.10 0.96
N LEU A 12 7.83 -14.47 1.12
CA LEU A 12 6.68 -14.68 0.26
C LEU A 12 6.49 -13.60 -0.81
N ASP A 13 7.01 -12.40 -0.57
CA ASP A 13 6.70 -11.22 -1.37
C ASP A 13 7.05 -11.38 -2.87
N ASP A 14 8.13 -12.09 -3.20
CA ASP A 14 8.50 -12.37 -4.59
C ASP A 14 7.75 -13.56 -5.21
N ARG A 15 7.04 -14.34 -4.40
CA ARG A 15 6.44 -15.61 -4.84
C ARG A 15 4.92 -15.61 -4.76
N HIS A 16 4.36 -14.91 -3.80
CA HIS A 16 2.93 -14.93 -3.55
C HIS A 16 2.18 -14.03 -4.56
N TRP A 17 1.12 -14.56 -5.15
CA TRP A 17 0.31 -13.95 -6.19
C TRP A 17 -0.12 -12.51 -5.87
N TRP A 18 -0.53 -12.27 -4.62
CA TRP A 18 -1.06 -10.98 -4.19
C TRP A 18 -0.01 -9.87 -4.27
N TYR A 19 1.17 -10.07 -3.70
CA TYR A 19 2.24 -9.08 -3.71
C TYR A 19 2.71 -8.77 -5.13
N ARG A 20 2.89 -9.80 -5.96
CA ARG A 20 3.37 -9.65 -7.34
C ARG A 20 2.38 -8.90 -8.22
N ALA A 21 1.10 -9.29 -8.21
CA ALA A 21 0.05 -8.62 -8.98
C ALA A 21 -0.19 -7.20 -8.49
N ARG A 22 -0.22 -6.98 -7.17
CA ARG A 22 -0.39 -5.67 -6.55
C ARG A 22 0.70 -4.69 -6.98
N ARG A 23 1.98 -5.08 -6.94
CA ARG A 23 3.07 -4.22 -7.42
C ARG A 23 2.90 -3.80 -8.88
N ARG A 24 2.47 -4.70 -9.76
CA ARG A 24 2.21 -4.36 -11.17
C ARG A 24 1.04 -3.41 -11.33
N ILE A 25 -0.03 -3.59 -10.55
CA ILE A 25 -1.18 -2.68 -10.54
C ILE A 25 -0.76 -1.28 -10.09
N ILE A 26 -0.02 -1.18 -8.97
CA ILE A 26 0.49 0.08 -8.45
C ILE A 26 1.45 0.75 -9.45
N ALA A 27 2.38 0.00 -10.04
CA ALA A 27 3.29 0.53 -11.05
C ALA A 27 2.55 1.13 -12.25
N ASP A 28 1.51 0.46 -12.73
CA ASP A 28 0.70 0.97 -13.84
C ASP A 28 -0.18 2.16 -13.44
N LEU A 29 -0.68 2.18 -12.21
CA LEU A 29 -1.38 3.35 -11.66
C LEU A 29 -0.43 4.57 -11.60
N ILE A 30 0.78 4.40 -11.07
CA ILE A 30 1.80 5.46 -11.02
C ILE A 30 2.13 5.94 -12.43
N ARG A 31 2.39 5.04 -13.36
CA ARG A 31 2.74 5.39 -14.75
C ARG A 31 1.67 6.22 -15.43
N ARG A 32 0.40 5.96 -15.14
CA ARG A 32 -0.73 6.62 -15.81
C ARG A 32 -1.22 7.87 -15.12
N GLU A 33 -1.37 7.82 -13.80
CA GLU A 33 -2.03 8.90 -13.03
C GLU A 33 -1.03 9.88 -12.42
N VAL A 34 0.17 9.40 -12.07
CA VAL A 34 1.21 10.26 -11.47
C VAL A 34 2.13 10.84 -12.55
N ARG A 35 2.62 10.01 -13.46
CA ARG A 35 3.56 10.39 -14.54
C ARG A 35 4.77 11.13 -13.97
N PRO A 36 5.55 10.51 -13.09
CA PRO A 36 6.69 11.18 -12.48
C PRO A 36 7.68 11.69 -13.54
N PRO A 37 8.39 12.81 -13.31
CA PRO A 37 9.47 13.24 -14.19
C PRO A 37 10.61 12.20 -14.21
N ALA A 38 11.48 12.24 -15.22
CA ALA A 38 12.54 11.24 -15.43
C ALA A 38 13.47 11.06 -14.21
N GLU A 39 13.78 12.15 -13.50
CA GLU A 39 14.64 12.16 -12.31
C GLU A 39 13.82 12.40 -11.01
N ALA A 40 12.62 11.82 -10.95
CA ALA A 40 11.72 12.01 -9.81
C ALA A 40 12.39 11.61 -8.48
N ARG A 41 12.19 12.43 -7.46
CA ARG A 41 12.47 12.07 -6.07
C ARG A 41 11.25 11.37 -5.50
N ILE A 42 11.42 10.14 -5.06
CA ILE A 42 10.33 9.27 -4.62
C ILE A 42 10.60 8.83 -3.18
N LEU A 43 9.57 8.83 -2.34
CA LEU A 43 9.62 8.28 -1.00
C LEU A 43 8.57 7.18 -0.86
N GLU A 44 8.95 6.03 -0.33
CA GLU A 44 8.00 5.04 0.19
C GLU A 44 7.97 5.12 1.71
N LEU A 45 6.79 5.39 2.26
CA LEU A 45 6.52 5.34 3.69
C LEU A 45 6.15 3.91 4.08
N GLY A 46 6.75 3.38 5.15
CA GLY A 46 6.53 2.02 5.60
C GLY A 46 6.95 0.99 4.54
N CYS A 47 8.17 1.09 4.04
CA CYS A 47 8.63 0.23 2.93
C CYS A 47 8.79 -1.25 3.31
N GLY A 48 8.61 -1.61 4.59
CA GLY A 48 8.75 -2.97 5.09
C GLY A 48 10.09 -3.57 4.71
N THR A 49 10.07 -4.74 4.09
CA THR A 49 11.29 -5.43 3.61
C THR A 49 11.79 -4.95 2.24
N GLY A 50 11.23 -3.87 1.68
CA GLY A 50 11.80 -3.14 0.53
C GLY A 50 11.44 -3.65 -0.87
N HIS A 51 10.48 -4.56 -1.02
CA HIS A 51 10.13 -5.09 -2.34
C HIS A 51 9.52 -4.06 -3.30
N ASN A 52 8.76 -3.10 -2.79
CA ASN A 52 8.22 -2.03 -3.63
C ASN A 52 9.29 -1.01 -4.01
N LEU A 53 10.36 -0.83 -3.21
CA LEU A 53 11.46 0.08 -3.53
C LEU A 53 12.08 -0.24 -4.89
N ALA A 54 12.26 -1.53 -5.20
CA ALA A 54 12.75 -1.98 -6.50
C ALA A 54 11.80 -1.61 -7.64
N MET A 55 10.49 -1.73 -7.44
CA MET A 55 9.47 -1.31 -8.43
C MET A 55 9.46 0.21 -8.61
N LEU A 56 9.54 0.96 -7.51
CA LEU A 56 9.56 2.43 -7.53
C LEU A 56 10.84 2.98 -8.16
N SER A 57 11.99 2.30 -8.02
CA SER A 57 13.26 2.68 -8.66
C SER A 57 13.18 2.73 -10.19
N GLY A 58 12.18 2.07 -10.79
CA GLY A 58 11.88 2.20 -12.21
C GLY A 58 11.28 3.56 -12.61
N PHE A 59 10.97 4.44 -11.65
CA PHE A 59 10.38 5.76 -11.88
C PHE A 59 11.29 6.93 -11.45
N GLY A 60 12.39 6.67 -10.74
CA GLY A 60 13.29 7.73 -10.28
C GLY A 60 14.16 7.31 -9.10
N HIS A 61 14.67 8.30 -8.39
CA HIS A 61 15.46 8.10 -7.17
C HIS A 61 14.52 7.83 -5.98
N VAL A 62 14.67 6.66 -5.35
CA VAL A 62 13.76 6.21 -4.29
C VAL A 62 14.44 6.24 -2.94
N ASP A 63 13.82 6.89 -1.98
CA ASP A 63 14.12 6.79 -0.56
C ASP A 63 13.06 5.91 0.10
N GLY A 64 13.46 5.14 1.11
CA GLY A 64 12.56 4.34 1.93
C GLY A 64 12.50 4.86 3.36
N LEU A 65 11.38 4.63 4.02
CA LEU A 65 11.20 4.88 5.44
C LEU A 65 10.56 3.65 6.08
N GLU A 66 11.16 3.11 7.15
CA GLU A 66 10.68 1.96 7.91
C GLU A 66 11.08 2.06 9.37
N LEU A 67 10.12 1.83 10.28
CA LEU A 67 10.35 1.93 11.72
C LEU A 67 10.95 0.65 12.32
N ASP A 68 10.52 -0.52 11.82
CA ASP A 68 11.02 -1.79 12.29
C ASP A 68 12.48 -1.99 11.84
N GLU A 69 13.38 -2.23 12.78
CA GLU A 69 14.82 -2.31 12.54
C GLU A 69 15.21 -3.52 11.67
N GLU A 70 14.55 -4.66 11.88
CA GLU A 70 14.82 -5.88 11.10
C GLU A 70 14.37 -5.71 9.65
N ALA A 71 13.14 -5.23 9.44
CA ALA A 71 12.62 -4.93 8.12
C ALA A 71 13.46 -3.86 7.41
N ARG A 72 13.86 -2.80 8.13
CA ARG A 72 14.73 -1.74 7.61
C ARG A 72 16.08 -2.27 7.16
N THR A 73 16.71 -3.15 7.95
CA THR A 73 17.98 -3.78 7.58
C THR A 73 17.85 -4.58 6.28
N ILE A 74 16.78 -5.36 6.12
CA ILE A 74 16.50 -6.10 4.89
C ILE A 74 16.28 -5.15 3.71
N SER A 75 15.52 -4.07 3.91
CA SER A 75 15.26 -3.09 2.87
C SER A 75 16.52 -2.31 2.46
N GLU A 76 17.42 -1.97 3.40
CA GLU A 76 18.73 -1.36 3.13
C GLU A 76 19.60 -2.26 2.26
N GLN A 77 19.64 -3.57 2.56
CA GLN A 77 20.40 -4.53 1.76
C GLN A 77 19.87 -4.61 0.31
N ARG A 78 18.55 -4.56 0.12
CA ARG A 78 17.90 -4.58 -1.20
C ARG A 78 18.10 -3.28 -1.98
N LEU A 79 17.98 -2.16 -1.28
CA LEU A 79 18.13 -0.83 -1.90
C LEU A 79 19.60 -0.45 -2.17
N GLY A 80 20.54 -1.08 -1.43
CA GLY A 80 21.95 -0.75 -1.49
C GLY A 80 22.33 0.57 -0.81
N ARG A 81 21.45 1.13 0.03
CA ARG A 81 21.65 2.39 0.76
C ARG A 81 20.75 2.48 1.99
N LYS A 82 21.01 3.50 2.82
CA LYS A 82 20.25 3.74 4.06
C LYS A 82 18.77 3.97 3.80
N VAL A 83 17.96 3.45 4.73
CA VAL A 83 16.51 3.67 4.85
C VAL A 83 16.26 4.47 6.11
N MET A 84 15.44 5.50 6.01
CA MET A 84 15.12 6.41 7.11
C MET A 84 14.26 5.73 8.17
N SER A 85 14.33 6.25 9.42
CA SER A 85 13.53 5.79 10.54
C SER A 85 12.86 6.97 11.22
N SER A 86 11.68 7.37 10.72
CA SER A 86 10.94 8.49 11.27
C SER A 86 9.46 8.13 11.38
N PRO A 87 8.83 8.26 12.56
CA PRO A 87 7.44 7.89 12.73
C PRO A 87 6.49 8.87 12.02
N LEU A 88 5.30 8.36 11.64
CA LEU A 88 4.15 9.18 11.29
C LEU A 88 3.38 9.49 12.61
N PRO A 89 2.88 10.72 12.75
CA PRO A 89 2.81 11.80 11.77
C PRO A 89 4.05 12.73 11.72
N GLU A 90 5.04 12.57 12.58
CA GLU A 90 6.11 13.55 12.79
C GLU A 90 7.02 13.74 11.56
N LEU A 91 7.43 12.68 10.89
CA LEU A 91 8.32 12.69 9.71
C LEU A 91 9.55 13.63 9.83
N GLY A 92 10.16 13.70 11.02
CA GLY A 92 11.19 14.69 11.34
C GLY A 92 12.48 14.56 10.52
N GLU A 93 12.82 13.35 10.06
CA GLU A 93 14.00 13.11 9.21
C GLU A 93 13.73 13.37 7.72
N VAL A 94 12.46 13.56 7.34
CA VAL A 94 12.05 13.72 5.94
C VAL A 94 12.05 15.20 5.55
N ALA A 95 12.82 15.53 4.52
CA ALA A 95 12.93 16.91 4.03
C ALA A 95 11.61 17.43 3.46
N ASP A 96 11.27 18.68 3.77
CA ASP A 96 10.07 19.36 3.26
C ASP A 96 10.23 19.69 1.76
N ARG A 97 9.13 19.65 1.02
CA ARG A 97 9.04 20.01 -0.40
C ARG A 97 10.11 19.32 -1.25
N HIS A 98 10.40 18.07 -0.96
CA HIS A 98 11.52 17.36 -1.58
C HIS A 98 11.08 16.31 -2.60
N TYR A 99 9.89 15.72 -2.42
CA TYR A 99 9.47 14.56 -3.21
C TYR A 99 8.46 14.92 -4.31
N ASP A 100 8.68 14.34 -5.49
CA ASP A 100 7.76 14.39 -6.62
C ASP A 100 6.63 13.37 -6.45
N LEU A 101 6.94 12.24 -5.78
CA LEU A 101 6.00 11.17 -5.46
C LEU A 101 6.28 10.65 -4.05
N ILE A 102 5.22 10.54 -3.26
CA ILE A 102 5.24 9.77 -2.01
C ILE A 102 4.24 8.62 -2.12
N GLY A 103 4.68 7.41 -1.81
CA GLY A 103 3.85 6.20 -1.73
C GLY A 103 3.66 5.74 -0.29
N ALA A 104 2.43 5.34 0.07
CA ALA A 104 2.12 4.66 1.33
C ALA A 104 1.20 3.47 1.01
N PHE A 105 1.74 2.25 1.04
CA PHE A 105 1.03 1.07 0.56
C PHE A 105 0.70 0.13 1.73
N ASP A 106 -0.54 0.25 2.24
CA ASP A 106 -1.05 -0.37 3.45
C ASP A 106 -0.24 0.07 4.70
N VAL A 107 -0.24 1.39 4.93
CA VAL A 107 0.46 2.06 6.04
C VAL A 107 -0.50 2.91 6.87
N ILE A 108 -1.37 3.68 6.22
CA ILE A 108 -2.19 4.72 6.88
C ILE A 108 -3.20 4.09 7.87
N GLU A 109 -3.64 2.86 7.64
CA GLU A 109 -4.49 2.09 8.56
C GLU A 109 -3.83 1.76 9.89
N HIS A 110 -2.51 1.86 10.00
CA HIS A 110 -1.76 1.62 11.24
C HIS A 110 -1.62 2.88 12.10
N ILE A 111 -1.88 4.06 11.55
CA ILE A 111 -1.64 5.35 12.22
C ILE A 111 -2.90 5.77 12.97
N ASP A 112 -2.74 6.12 14.26
CA ASP A 112 -3.88 6.53 15.10
C ASP A 112 -4.49 7.84 14.60
N ASP A 113 -3.68 8.86 14.30
CA ASP A 113 -4.12 10.13 13.70
C ASP A 113 -3.76 10.18 12.21
N ASP A 114 -4.62 9.59 11.39
CA ASP A 114 -4.45 9.55 9.94
C ASP A 114 -4.62 10.95 9.28
N HIS A 115 -5.37 11.86 9.91
CA HIS A 115 -5.46 13.25 9.47
C HIS A 115 -4.14 13.99 9.64
N ALA A 116 -3.50 13.91 10.80
CA ALA A 116 -2.19 14.49 11.03
C ALA A 116 -1.13 13.88 10.11
N ALA A 117 -1.19 12.55 9.88
CA ALA A 117 -0.29 11.87 8.96
C ALA A 117 -0.40 12.43 7.53
N LEU A 118 -1.61 12.59 6.99
CA LEU A 118 -1.79 13.15 5.65
C LEU A 118 -1.36 14.62 5.58
N ALA A 119 -1.60 15.39 6.63
CA ALA A 119 -1.15 16.79 6.71
C ALA A 119 0.40 16.87 6.66
N SER A 120 1.08 16.04 7.43
CA SER A 120 2.55 15.96 7.44
C SER A 120 3.12 15.48 6.10
N ILE A 121 2.54 14.43 5.51
CA ILE A 121 2.93 13.93 4.17
C ILE A 121 2.84 15.06 3.13
N ALA A 122 1.79 15.88 3.18
CA ALA A 122 1.62 16.99 2.26
C ALA A 122 2.78 18.00 2.30
N THR A 123 3.39 18.25 3.48
CA THR A 123 4.54 19.16 3.61
C THR A 123 5.81 18.63 2.94
N LYS A 124 5.94 17.31 2.76
CA LYS A 124 7.10 16.65 2.17
C LYS A 124 7.06 16.64 0.64
N LEU A 125 5.87 16.81 0.06
CA LEU A 125 5.69 16.90 -1.38
C LEU A 125 6.14 18.26 -1.93
N LYS A 126 6.76 18.25 -3.11
CA LYS A 126 6.94 19.45 -3.93
C LYS A 126 5.57 20.00 -4.34
N THR A 127 5.52 21.28 -4.74
CA THR A 127 4.32 21.84 -5.37
C THR A 127 3.93 21.00 -6.60
N GLY A 128 2.69 20.51 -6.62
CA GLY A 128 2.21 19.60 -7.66
C GLY A 128 2.70 18.15 -7.52
N GLY A 129 3.53 17.86 -6.52
CA GLY A 129 3.94 16.48 -6.20
C GLY A 129 2.75 15.61 -5.86
N LYS A 130 2.88 14.30 -6.05
CA LYS A 130 1.77 13.33 -5.91
C LYS A 130 1.94 12.43 -4.70
N PHE A 131 0.82 12.15 -4.06
CA PHE A 131 0.71 11.11 -3.05
C PHE A 131 -0.15 9.95 -3.58
N VAL A 132 0.38 8.74 -3.49
CA VAL A 132 -0.34 7.51 -3.84
C VAL A 132 -0.41 6.61 -2.62
N MET A 133 -1.61 6.21 -2.24
CA MET A 133 -1.77 5.27 -1.14
C MET A 133 -2.70 4.12 -1.49
N THR A 134 -2.50 3.00 -0.81
CA THR A 134 -3.46 1.90 -0.74
C THR A 134 -3.80 1.60 0.70
N VAL A 135 -5.05 1.19 0.95
CA VAL A 135 -5.54 0.81 2.28
C VAL A 135 -6.54 -0.35 2.16
N PRO A 136 -6.70 -1.18 3.20
CA PRO A 136 -7.70 -2.23 3.21
C PRO A 136 -9.12 -1.64 3.23
N ALA A 137 -10.00 -2.23 2.40
CA ALA A 137 -11.38 -1.82 2.29
C ALA A 137 -12.29 -2.58 3.26
N HIS A 138 -13.46 -1.98 3.54
CA HIS A 138 -14.60 -2.58 4.23
C HIS A 138 -14.33 -3.01 5.68
N GLN A 139 -14.79 -2.20 6.64
CA GLN A 139 -14.67 -2.50 8.08
C GLN A 139 -15.28 -3.86 8.46
N TRP A 140 -16.36 -4.30 7.78
CA TRP A 140 -16.99 -5.59 8.03
C TRP A 140 -16.14 -6.81 7.61
N MET A 141 -15.09 -6.60 6.82
CA MET A 141 -14.08 -7.60 6.44
C MET A 141 -12.98 -7.78 7.49
N TRP A 142 -13.07 -7.11 8.64
CA TRP A 142 -12.10 -7.24 9.74
C TRP A 142 -11.85 -8.69 10.14
N SER A 143 -10.60 -9.05 10.44
CA SER A 143 -10.18 -10.43 10.67
C SER A 143 -8.95 -10.55 11.55
N ALA A 144 -8.52 -11.78 11.83
CA ALA A 144 -7.26 -12.07 12.49
C ALA A 144 -6.05 -11.44 11.78
N HIS A 145 -6.08 -11.36 10.45
CA HIS A 145 -5.05 -10.68 9.66
C HIS A 145 -4.89 -9.21 10.08
N ASP A 146 -5.99 -8.49 10.31
CA ASP A 146 -5.92 -7.09 10.76
C ASP A 146 -5.32 -6.97 12.17
N ILE A 147 -5.65 -7.92 13.05
CA ILE A 147 -5.16 -7.95 14.43
C ILE A 147 -3.64 -8.18 14.46
N VAL A 148 -3.16 -9.20 13.74
CA VAL A 148 -1.73 -9.56 13.67
C VAL A 148 -0.90 -8.44 13.03
N ASN A 149 -1.48 -7.73 12.06
CA ASN A 149 -0.85 -6.57 11.44
C ASN A 149 -1.00 -5.29 12.26
N HIS A 150 -1.69 -5.31 13.41
CA HIS A 150 -1.96 -4.14 14.25
C HIS A 150 -2.66 -3.01 13.51
N HIS A 151 -3.58 -3.34 12.59
CA HIS A 151 -4.41 -2.34 11.95
C HIS A 151 -5.28 -1.63 12.99
N LYS A 152 -5.54 -0.35 12.78
CA LYS A 152 -6.48 0.44 13.60
C LYS A 152 -7.87 0.48 12.96
N ARG A 153 -7.91 0.40 11.62
CA ARG A 153 -9.12 0.53 10.83
C ARG A 153 -9.01 -0.06 9.43
N ARG A 154 -10.17 -0.25 8.83
CA ARG A 154 -10.34 -0.41 7.38
C ARG A 154 -11.21 0.74 6.86
N TYR A 155 -11.09 1.09 5.62
CA TYR A 155 -11.74 2.26 5.05
C TYR A 155 -12.96 1.89 4.21
N SER A 156 -13.98 2.76 4.22
CA SER A 156 -14.92 2.86 3.11
C SER A 156 -14.37 3.85 2.07
N LYS A 157 -14.85 3.76 0.83
CA LYS A 157 -14.47 4.72 -0.22
C LYS A 157 -14.83 6.15 0.17
N SER A 158 -15.98 6.36 0.84
CA SER A 158 -16.40 7.69 1.33
C SER A 158 -15.49 8.23 2.42
N ASN A 159 -15.09 7.37 3.39
CA ASN A 159 -14.21 7.81 4.47
C ASN A 159 -12.81 8.12 3.95
N LEU A 160 -12.26 7.31 3.03
CA LEU A 160 -10.97 7.57 2.42
C LEU A 160 -10.99 8.88 1.61
N LYS A 161 -12.07 9.10 0.85
CA LYS A 161 -12.27 10.36 0.13
C LYS A 161 -12.30 11.56 1.09
N ALA A 162 -13.11 11.49 2.15
CA ALA A 162 -13.23 12.56 3.14
C ALA A 162 -11.90 12.85 3.85
N LEU A 163 -11.15 11.82 4.21
CA LEU A 163 -9.81 11.94 4.82
C LEU A 163 -8.85 12.73 3.92
N VAL A 164 -8.78 12.38 2.63
CA VAL A 164 -7.89 13.09 1.70
C VAL A 164 -8.36 14.52 1.45
N GLU A 165 -9.67 14.75 1.28
CA GLU A 165 -10.24 16.08 1.05
C GLU A 165 -10.09 17.03 2.25
N ALA A 166 -10.02 16.49 3.47
CA ALA A 166 -9.74 17.23 4.70
C ALA A 166 -8.25 17.61 4.86
N SER A 167 -7.35 16.97 4.10
CA SER A 167 -5.92 17.26 4.12
C SER A 167 -5.56 18.49 3.24
N PRO A 168 -4.33 19.03 3.35
CA PRO A 168 -3.84 20.08 2.43
C PRO A 168 -3.67 19.62 0.97
N MET A 169 -4.02 18.39 0.64
CA MET A 169 -3.92 17.85 -0.71
C MET A 169 -5.24 17.95 -1.49
N ARG A 170 -5.16 17.83 -2.79
CA ARG A 170 -6.31 17.73 -3.69
C ARG A 170 -6.46 16.28 -4.15
N LEU A 171 -7.60 15.65 -3.84
CA LEU A 171 -7.91 14.31 -4.35
C LEU A 171 -8.08 14.34 -5.87
N GLU A 172 -7.39 13.45 -6.57
CA GLU A 172 -7.48 13.29 -8.03
C GLU A 172 -8.20 12.02 -8.42
N ARG A 173 -7.90 10.92 -7.73
CA ARG A 173 -8.53 9.63 -7.95
C ARG A 173 -8.76 8.89 -6.64
N VAL A 174 -9.84 8.14 -6.56
CA VAL A 174 -10.11 7.16 -5.51
C VAL A 174 -10.93 6.02 -6.10
N GLY A 175 -10.51 4.78 -5.81
CA GLY A 175 -11.20 3.62 -6.36
C GLY A 175 -10.87 2.34 -5.62
N TYR A 176 -11.60 1.30 -5.99
CA TYR A 176 -11.35 -0.06 -5.54
C TYR A 176 -10.36 -0.78 -6.45
N PHE A 177 -9.67 -1.76 -5.90
CA PHE A 177 -8.96 -2.80 -6.64
C PHE A 177 -8.98 -4.09 -5.81
N ASN A 178 -8.44 -5.18 -6.35
CA ASN A 178 -8.66 -6.53 -5.85
C ASN A 178 -10.17 -6.87 -5.84
N THR A 179 -10.82 -6.56 -6.96
CA THR A 179 -12.26 -6.68 -7.17
C THR A 179 -12.63 -8.04 -7.72
N PHE A 180 -11.84 -8.59 -8.66
CA PHE A 180 -12.16 -9.86 -9.31
C PHE A 180 -12.13 -11.04 -8.36
N LEU A 181 -11.25 -11.01 -7.37
CA LEU A 181 -11.17 -12.04 -6.32
C LEU A 181 -12.00 -11.70 -5.07
N PHE A 182 -12.66 -10.54 -5.04
CA PHE A 182 -13.46 -10.10 -3.89
C PHE A 182 -14.60 -11.07 -3.54
N PRO A 183 -15.40 -11.59 -4.49
CA PRO A 183 -16.45 -12.55 -4.16
C PRO A 183 -15.91 -13.82 -3.50
N LEU A 184 -14.76 -14.32 -3.96
CA LEU A 184 -14.08 -15.47 -3.37
C LEU A 184 -13.62 -15.19 -1.93
N ALA A 185 -13.05 -14.02 -1.70
CA ALA A 185 -12.62 -13.61 -0.36
C ALA A 185 -13.80 -13.44 0.61
N VAL A 186 -14.92 -12.92 0.14
CA VAL A 186 -16.16 -12.83 0.93
C VAL A 186 -16.69 -14.23 1.30
N ALA A 187 -16.74 -15.13 0.32
CA ALA A 187 -17.16 -16.52 0.55
C ALA A 187 -16.25 -17.24 1.55
N GLU A 188 -14.92 -17.09 1.42
CA GLU A 188 -13.95 -17.66 2.36
C GLU A 188 -14.13 -17.06 3.77
N ARG A 189 -14.35 -15.75 3.88
CA ARG A 189 -14.60 -15.09 5.16
C ARG A 189 -15.87 -15.63 5.83
N ALA A 190 -16.95 -15.80 5.08
CA ALA A 190 -18.18 -16.38 5.60
C ALA A 190 -17.97 -17.83 6.05
N ALA A 191 -17.31 -18.64 5.25
CA ALA A 191 -16.99 -20.04 5.56
C ALA A 191 -16.08 -20.17 6.80
N SER A 192 -15.09 -19.29 6.95
CA SER A 192 -14.16 -19.24 8.07
C SER A 192 -14.87 -18.93 9.39
N LYS A 193 -15.79 -17.95 9.35
CA LYS A 193 -16.65 -17.62 10.51
C LYS A 193 -17.52 -18.79 10.94
N LEU A 194 -18.10 -19.52 9.97
CA LEU A 194 -18.93 -20.72 10.27
C LEU A 194 -18.12 -21.86 10.86
N ARG A 195 -16.85 -22.03 10.45
CA ARG A 195 -15.95 -23.07 10.95
C ARG A 195 -15.28 -22.72 12.28
N GLY A 196 -15.43 -21.49 12.77
CA GLY A 196 -14.76 -21.01 13.99
C GLY A 196 -13.23 -20.94 13.85
N LYS A 197 -12.69 -20.95 12.62
CA LYS A 197 -11.25 -20.82 12.34
C LYS A 197 -10.92 -19.38 12.01
N ASN A 198 -9.96 -18.82 12.74
CA ASN A 198 -9.38 -17.52 12.47
C ASN A 198 -7.92 -17.71 12.02
N ASP A 199 -7.71 -18.20 10.82
CA ASP A 199 -6.36 -18.28 10.27
C ASP A 199 -5.92 -16.88 9.78
N GLY A 200 -5.00 -16.25 10.51
CA GLY A 200 -4.38 -14.96 10.12
C GLY A 200 -3.19 -15.13 9.17
N ASP A 201 -2.74 -16.37 8.94
CA ASP A 201 -1.52 -16.65 8.17
C ASP A 201 -1.73 -16.51 6.66
N VAL A 202 -0.85 -15.73 6.03
CA VAL A 202 -0.72 -15.69 4.57
C VAL A 202 0.05 -16.93 4.13
N LYS A 203 -0.66 -17.91 3.56
CA LYS A 203 -0.04 -19.14 3.04
C LYS A 203 0.13 -19.04 1.53
N LEU A 204 1.28 -19.50 1.03
CA LEU A 204 1.50 -19.64 -0.41
C LEU A 204 0.61 -20.76 -0.97
N PRO A 205 -0.33 -20.46 -1.88
CA PRO A 205 -1.12 -21.50 -2.52
C PRO A 205 -0.24 -22.43 -3.37
N PRO A 206 -0.72 -23.66 -3.71
CA PRO A 206 -0.08 -24.49 -4.70
C PRO A 206 0.20 -23.73 -6.00
N ALA A 207 1.33 -24.00 -6.65
CA ALA A 207 1.83 -23.20 -7.77
C ALA A 207 0.79 -22.93 -8.89
N PRO A 208 -0.06 -23.88 -9.33
CA PRO A 208 -1.08 -23.60 -10.33
C PRO A 208 -2.14 -22.60 -9.86
N ILE A 209 -2.57 -22.73 -8.60
CA ILE A 209 -3.59 -21.82 -8.01
C ILE A 209 -2.98 -20.42 -7.82
N ASN A 210 -1.74 -20.36 -7.31
CA ASN A 210 -1.01 -19.11 -7.18
C ASN A 210 -0.89 -18.37 -8.52
N ALA A 211 -0.56 -19.08 -9.59
CA ALA A 211 -0.45 -18.51 -10.93
C ALA A 211 -1.80 -18.01 -11.48
N VAL A 212 -2.89 -18.74 -11.24
CA VAL A 212 -4.24 -18.33 -11.66
C VAL A 212 -4.66 -17.07 -10.90
N PHE A 213 -4.50 -17.04 -9.58
CA PHE A 213 -4.85 -15.86 -8.77
C PHE A 213 -4.01 -14.64 -9.15
N GLU A 214 -2.71 -14.83 -9.43
CA GLU A 214 -1.84 -13.77 -9.93
C GLU A 214 -2.39 -13.17 -11.24
N LYS A 215 -2.69 -13.99 -12.23
CA LYS A 215 -3.21 -13.52 -13.53
C LYS A 215 -4.56 -12.83 -13.41
N VAL A 216 -5.48 -13.37 -12.61
CA VAL A 216 -6.81 -12.79 -12.40
C VAL A 216 -6.69 -11.43 -11.73
N PHE A 217 -5.91 -11.33 -10.67
CA PHE A 217 -5.71 -10.07 -9.97
C PHE A 217 -4.91 -9.06 -10.82
N GLU A 218 -3.85 -9.50 -11.47
CA GLU A 218 -3.03 -8.66 -12.35
C GLU A 218 -3.85 -8.05 -13.50
N ALA A 219 -4.86 -8.74 -14.01
CA ALA A 219 -5.71 -8.24 -15.10
C ALA A 219 -6.38 -6.90 -14.75
N GLU A 220 -6.61 -6.63 -13.46
CA GLU A 220 -7.14 -5.35 -13.00
C GLU A 220 -6.22 -4.14 -13.32
N ARG A 221 -4.93 -4.36 -13.56
CA ARG A 221 -3.97 -3.32 -13.93
C ARG A 221 -4.41 -2.49 -15.15
N TYR A 222 -5.18 -3.09 -16.04
CA TYR A 222 -5.69 -2.40 -17.23
C TYR A 222 -6.90 -1.52 -16.94
N LEU A 223 -7.56 -1.70 -15.80
CA LEU A 223 -8.83 -1.06 -15.44
C LEU A 223 -8.68 -0.05 -14.29
N VAL A 224 -7.84 -0.37 -13.29
CA VAL A 224 -7.61 0.46 -12.11
C VAL A 224 -7.19 1.87 -12.51
N GLY A 225 -7.89 2.88 -12.00
CA GLY A 225 -7.71 4.30 -12.34
C GLY A 225 -8.39 4.74 -13.65
N ARG A 226 -8.72 3.82 -14.56
CA ARG A 226 -9.42 4.13 -15.83
C ARG A 226 -10.93 4.03 -15.72
N LEU A 227 -11.40 3.00 -15.06
CA LEU A 227 -12.80 2.71 -14.89
C LEU A 227 -13.19 2.64 -13.42
N PRO A 228 -14.40 3.03 -13.04
CA PRO A 228 -14.90 2.81 -11.69
C PRO A 228 -15.15 1.31 -11.49
N LEU A 229 -14.22 0.63 -10.83
CA LEU A 229 -14.40 -0.77 -10.48
C LEU A 229 -15.44 -0.92 -9.36
N PRO A 230 -16.21 -2.03 -9.36
CA PRO A 230 -17.08 -2.40 -8.23
C PRO A 230 -16.25 -2.62 -6.95
N PRO A 231 -16.92 -2.82 -5.79
CA PRO A 231 -16.22 -3.08 -4.53
C PRO A 231 -15.15 -4.16 -4.64
N GLY A 232 -14.01 -3.92 -4.00
CA GLY A 232 -12.86 -4.83 -3.93
C GLY A 232 -12.28 -4.84 -2.52
N LEU A 233 -11.29 -5.70 -2.27
CA LEU A 233 -10.65 -5.85 -0.96
C LEU A 233 -9.82 -4.66 -0.53
N SER A 234 -9.37 -3.85 -1.49
CA SER A 234 -8.49 -2.72 -1.25
C SER A 234 -9.01 -1.46 -1.94
N LEU A 235 -8.63 -0.33 -1.38
CA LEU A 235 -8.85 1.00 -1.95
C LEU A 235 -7.49 1.61 -2.32
N PHE A 236 -7.49 2.44 -3.35
CA PHE A 236 -6.38 3.33 -3.64
C PHE A 236 -6.85 4.79 -3.67
N ALA A 237 -5.94 5.71 -3.38
CA ALA A 237 -6.13 7.13 -3.64
C ALA A 237 -4.88 7.72 -4.29
N VAL A 238 -5.09 8.68 -5.19
CA VAL A 238 -4.07 9.56 -5.77
C VAL A 238 -4.46 10.99 -5.45
N ALA A 239 -3.56 11.72 -4.84
CA ALA A 239 -3.75 13.14 -4.49
C ALA A 239 -2.53 13.96 -4.92
N SER A 240 -2.69 15.29 -5.05
CA SER A 240 -1.61 16.21 -5.34
C SER A 240 -1.46 17.24 -4.23
N ALA A 241 -0.23 17.66 -3.92
CA ALA A 241 0.01 18.85 -3.10
C ALA A 241 -0.58 20.09 -3.79
N ARG A 242 -1.17 20.96 -2.98
CA ARG A 242 -1.70 22.26 -3.43
C ARG A 242 -0.63 23.30 -3.57
#